data_5bc3977a10d0565e9c40bb4570b21c0a
#
_entry.id   5bc3977a10d0565e9c40bb4570b21c0a
#
_cell.length_a   1.000
_cell.length_b   1.000
_cell.length_c   1.000
_cell.angle_alpha   90.00
_cell.angle_beta   90.00
_cell.angle_gamma   90.00
#
_symmetry.space_group_name_H-M   'P 1'
#
loop_
_entity.id
_entity.type
_entity.pdbx_description
1 polymer ?
#
loop_
_entity_poly.entity_id
_entity_poly.type
_entity_poly.pdbx_seq_one_letter_code
_entity_poly.pdbx_strand_id
1 'polypeptide(L)'
;MSPNSKELEEKLDPRVKRTRSLILQAFGALLAEKGFEAISVQDVTDKAEINRATFYKHFVDKYALLDYTIKELFKKEIEKRTLDACHYTPENLRSLILAVCEFLSRLHNECAQPHQQFESLVEGTIKKQIFALLSHWLEQSKSRIPIEIPATVATWAIYGLASFYSHSTLARAGGAREKRPVLEKFVEEALPLVAVNLEQFAQRV
;
A
#
# COMPACT_ATOMS: atom_id res chain seq x y z
N MET A 1 21.41 -5.20 -13.31
CA MET A 1 20.07 -5.82 -13.34
C MET A 1 19.89 -6.56 -12.02
N SER A 2 19.18 -5.96 -11.08
CA SER A 2 18.81 -6.66 -9.83
C SER A 2 17.64 -7.59 -10.10
N PRO A 3 17.65 -8.84 -9.61
CA PRO A 3 16.55 -9.78 -9.83
C PRO A 3 15.26 -9.21 -9.25
N ASN A 4 14.18 -9.31 -10.04
CA ASN A 4 12.84 -8.84 -9.69
C ASN A 4 12.36 -9.58 -8.41
N SER A 5 11.73 -8.86 -7.48
CA SER A 5 11.19 -9.43 -6.22
C SER A 5 10.32 -10.66 -6.45
N LYS A 6 9.59 -10.72 -7.57
CA LYS A 6 8.80 -11.90 -7.97
C LYS A 6 9.65 -13.14 -8.23
N GLU A 7 10.80 -12.99 -8.90
CA GLU A 7 11.71 -14.12 -9.18
C GLU A 7 12.41 -14.65 -7.91
N LEU A 8 12.66 -13.76 -6.94
CA LEU A 8 13.19 -14.16 -5.64
C LEU A 8 12.14 -14.88 -4.79
N GLU A 9 10.87 -14.49 -4.86
CA GLU A 9 9.78 -15.16 -4.16
C GLU A 9 9.38 -16.50 -4.78
N GLU A 10 9.45 -16.64 -6.11
CA GLU A 10 9.19 -17.93 -6.78
C GLU A 10 10.22 -18.99 -6.42
N LYS A 11 11.47 -18.61 -6.13
CA LYS A 11 12.57 -19.51 -5.73
C LYS A 11 12.59 -19.90 -4.24
N LEU A 12 11.72 -19.31 -3.41
CA LEU A 12 11.66 -19.67 -1.99
C LEU A 12 11.10 -21.08 -1.79
N ASP A 13 11.77 -21.87 -0.94
CA ASP A 13 11.31 -23.18 -0.48
C ASP A 13 9.82 -23.08 -0.03
N PRO A 14 8.95 -24.01 -0.45
CA PRO A 14 7.54 -24.05 -0.04
C PRO A 14 7.33 -24.00 1.49
N ARG A 15 8.26 -24.54 2.26
CA ARG A 15 8.24 -24.48 3.73
C ARG A 15 8.42 -23.05 4.24
N VAL A 16 9.32 -22.28 3.59
CA VAL A 16 9.58 -20.87 3.94
C VAL A 16 8.34 -20.03 3.63
N LYS A 17 7.71 -20.24 2.47
CA LYS A 17 6.44 -19.56 2.08
C LYS A 17 5.32 -19.86 3.08
N ARG A 18 5.16 -21.14 3.47
CA ARG A 18 4.14 -21.54 4.44
C ARG A 18 4.36 -20.89 5.82
N THR A 19 5.58 -20.94 6.34
CA THR A 19 5.91 -20.31 7.64
C THR A 19 5.65 -18.81 7.61
N ARG A 20 6.07 -18.13 6.53
CA ARG A 20 5.80 -16.69 6.35
C ARG A 20 4.32 -16.38 6.34
N SER A 21 3.51 -17.20 5.65
CA SER A 21 2.05 -17.05 5.65
C SER A 21 1.43 -17.18 7.03
N LEU A 22 1.89 -18.14 7.85
CA LEU A 22 1.43 -18.30 9.23
C LEU A 22 1.76 -17.08 10.09
N ILE A 23 2.98 -16.55 9.96
CA ILE A 23 3.39 -15.32 10.66
C ILE A 23 2.49 -14.14 10.27
N LEU A 24 2.24 -13.95 8.97
CA LEU A 24 1.41 -12.84 8.46
C LEU A 24 -0.04 -12.96 8.94
N GLN A 25 -0.62 -14.17 8.94
CA GLN A 25 -1.98 -14.41 9.43
C GLN A 25 -2.09 -14.13 10.93
N ALA A 26 -1.15 -14.63 11.73
CA ALA A 26 -1.11 -14.39 13.16
C ALA A 26 -0.98 -12.88 13.47
N PHE A 27 -0.08 -12.21 12.76
CA PHE A 27 0.13 -10.77 12.93
C PHE A 27 -1.09 -9.94 12.55
N GLY A 28 -1.74 -10.24 11.42
CA GLY A 28 -2.97 -9.56 11.00
C GLY A 28 -4.10 -9.71 12.03
N ALA A 29 -4.29 -10.90 12.59
CA ALA A 29 -5.27 -11.13 13.65
C ALA A 29 -4.93 -10.33 14.93
N LEU A 30 -3.66 -10.27 15.33
CA LEU A 30 -3.22 -9.49 16.49
C LEU A 30 -3.38 -7.98 16.28
N LEU A 31 -3.15 -7.47 15.05
CA LEU A 31 -3.39 -6.06 14.73
C LEU A 31 -4.85 -5.66 14.94
N ALA A 32 -5.79 -6.53 14.57
CA ALA A 32 -7.22 -6.30 14.77
C ALA A 32 -7.63 -6.44 16.26
N GLU A 33 -6.99 -7.35 17.02
CA GLU A 33 -7.33 -7.63 18.41
C GLU A 33 -6.83 -6.55 19.37
N LYS A 34 -5.58 -6.11 19.26
CA LYS A 34 -4.95 -5.26 20.28
C LYS A 34 -4.10 -4.10 19.76
N GLY A 35 -4.03 -3.92 18.45
CA GLY A 35 -3.24 -2.88 17.82
C GLY A 35 -1.72 -3.13 17.85
N PHE A 36 -1.00 -2.40 17.01
CA PHE A 36 0.43 -2.65 16.75
C PHE A 36 1.33 -2.51 17.98
N GLU A 37 1.11 -1.47 18.78
CA GLU A 37 2.00 -1.16 19.92
C GLU A 37 2.01 -2.29 20.97
N ALA A 38 0.84 -2.86 21.23
CA ALA A 38 0.68 -3.94 22.21
C ALA A 38 1.18 -5.30 21.72
N ILE A 39 1.58 -5.42 20.44
CA ILE A 39 2.08 -6.68 19.89
C ILE A 39 3.56 -6.86 20.20
N SER A 40 3.92 -8.00 20.75
CA SER A 40 5.29 -8.48 20.87
C SER A 40 5.61 -9.60 19.88
N VAL A 41 6.90 -9.84 19.64
CA VAL A 41 7.32 -11.02 18.84
C VAL A 41 6.83 -12.32 19.45
N GLN A 42 6.75 -12.39 20.80
CA GLN A 42 6.23 -13.56 21.49
C GLN A 42 4.76 -13.82 21.14
N ASP A 43 3.92 -12.78 21.16
CA ASP A 43 2.50 -12.94 20.77
C ASP A 43 2.35 -13.50 19.35
N VAL A 44 3.18 -13.00 18.41
CA VAL A 44 3.16 -13.47 17.02
C VAL A 44 3.58 -14.93 16.92
N THR A 45 4.65 -15.32 17.63
CA THR A 45 5.17 -16.69 17.58
C THR A 45 4.22 -17.68 18.23
N ASP A 46 3.60 -17.31 19.36
CA ASP A 46 2.61 -18.14 20.04
C ASP A 46 1.37 -18.35 19.17
N LYS A 47 0.84 -17.26 18.57
CA LYS A 47 -0.33 -17.34 17.69
C LYS A 47 -0.06 -18.06 16.38
N ALA A 48 1.17 -17.97 15.85
CA ALA A 48 1.60 -18.68 14.63
C ALA A 48 2.06 -20.13 14.89
N GLU A 49 2.11 -20.57 16.15
CA GLU A 49 2.59 -21.88 16.58
C GLU A 49 4.02 -22.19 16.09
N ILE A 50 4.91 -21.19 16.16
CA ILE A 50 6.32 -21.32 15.80
C ILE A 50 7.24 -20.89 16.96
N ASN A 51 8.49 -21.31 16.93
CA ASN A 51 9.47 -20.80 17.88
C ASN A 51 10.07 -19.45 17.45
N ARG A 52 10.61 -18.67 18.41
CA ARG A 52 11.22 -17.36 18.17
C ARG A 52 12.39 -17.41 17.17
N ALA A 53 13.19 -18.49 17.19
CA ALA A 53 14.29 -18.64 16.24
C ALA A 53 13.78 -18.76 14.80
N THR A 54 12.61 -19.38 14.60
CA THR A 54 11.95 -19.44 13.29
C THR A 54 11.48 -18.06 12.86
N PHE A 55 10.89 -17.26 13.75
CA PHE A 55 10.50 -15.89 13.44
C PHE A 55 11.71 -15.06 12.94
N TYR A 56 12.81 -15.08 13.69
CA TYR A 56 14.00 -14.29 13.35
C TYR A 56 14.73 -14.73 12.08
N LYS A 57 14.44 -15.90 11.54
CA LYS A 57 14.87 -16.29 10.18
C LYS A 57 14.09 -15.56 9.08
N HIS A 58 12.91 -15.04 9.39
CA HIS A 58 12.03 -14.35 8.42
C HIS A 58 12.02 -12.83 8.59
N PHE A 59 12.02 -12.35 9.83
CA PHE A 59 11.90 -10.93 10.17
C PHE A 59 12.82 -10.57 11.33
N VAL A 60 13.53 -9.45 11.21
CA VAL A 60 14.46 -8.98 12.25
C VAL A 60 13.72 -8.49 13.50
N ASP A 61 12.50 -7.96 13.33
CA ASP A 61 11.65 -7.46 14.41
C ASP A 61 10.18 -7.31 13.93
N LYS A 62 9.30 -6.80 14.82
CA LYS A 62 7.89 -6.54 14.50
C LYS A 62 7.70 -5.40 13.50
N TYR A 63 8.64 -4.46 13.40
CA TYR A 63 8.56 -3.34 12.46
C TYR A 63 8.85 -3.80 11.03
N ALA A 64 9.84 -4.67 10.85
CA ALA A 64 10.11 -5.31 9.57
C ALA A 64 8.94 -6.21 9.13
N LEU A 65 8.27 -6.89 10.07
CA LEU A 65 7.07 -7.66 9.80
C LEU A 65 5.92 -6.74 9.37
N LEU A 66 5.72 -5.59 10.02
CA LEU A 66 4.70 -4.61 9.65
C LEU A 66 4.96 -4.06 8.24
N ASP A 67 6.19 -3.57 7.97
CA ASP A 67 6.57 -3.05 6.65
C ASP A 67 6.29 -4.08 5.54
N TYR A 68 6.69 -5.31 5.76
CA TYR A 68 6.43 -6.40 4.81
C TYR A 68 4.92 -6.66 4.64
N THR A 69 4.16 -6.69 5.74
CA THR A 69 2.71 -6.93 5.71
C THR A 69 1.97 -5.84 4.92
N ILE A 70 2.26 -4.57 5.21
CA ILE A 70 1.66 -3.43 4.50
C ILE A 70 2.01 -3.48 3.01
N LYS A 71 3.28 -3.75 2.70
CA LYS A 71 3.77 -3.93 1.34
C LYS A 71 2.96 -4.97 0.55
N GLU A 72 2.82 -6.16 1.11
CA GLU A 72 2.12 -7.27 0.46
C GLU A 72 0.62 -7.01 0.30
N LEU A 73 -0.02 -6.44 1.33
CA LEU A 73 -1.44 -6.09 1.28
C LEU A 73 -1.71 -5.00 0.23
N PHE A 74 -0.88 -3.95 0.21
CA PHE A 74 -1.04 -2.85 -0.74
C PHE A 74 -0.74 -3.28 -2.17
N LYS A 75 0.31 -4.09 -2.39
CA LYS A 75 0.63 -4.68 -3.69
C LYS A 75 -0.55 -5.48 -4.25
N LYS A 76 -1.17 -6.34 -3.44
CA LYS A 76 -2.37 -7.09 -3.83
C LYS A 76 -3.54 -6.18 -4.18
N GLU A 77 -3.70 -5.06 -3.48
CA GLU A 77 -4.76 -4.08 -3.76
C GLU A 77 -4.55 -3.39 -5.11
N ILE A 78 -3.31 -2.97 -5.40
CA ILE A 78 -2.94 -2.40 -6.70
C ILE A 78 -3.13 -3.43 -7.82
N GLU A 79 -2.60 -4.65 -7.65
CA GLU A 79 -2.68 -5.72 -8.66
C GLU A 79 -4.13 -6.06 -9.05
N LYS A 80 -5.09 -5.97 -8.14
CA LYS A 80 -6.52 -6.18 -8.44
C LYS A 80 -7.10 -5.16 -9.42
N ARG A 81 -6.52 -3.95 -9.49
CA ARG A 81 -7.09 -2.81 -10.22
C ARG A 81 -6.28 -2.38 -11.43
N THR A 82 -4.98 -2.67 -11.43
CA THR A 82 -4.04 -2.18 -12.43
C THR A 82 -3.29 -3.34 -13.10
N LEU A 83 -3.98 -4.47 -13.32
CA LEU A 83 -3.41 -5.76 -13.74
C LEU A 83 -2.40 -5.69 -14.90
N ASP A 84 -2.45 -4.66 -15.78
CA ASP A 84 -1.57 -4.51 -16.93
C ASP A 84 -1.05 -3.08 -17.13
N ALA A 85 -1.07 -2.25 -16.09
CA ALA A 85 -0.66 -0.84 -16.20
C ALA A 85 0.87 -0.69 -16.27
N CYS A 86 1.44 -0.89 -17.47
CA CYS A 86 2.87 -0.66 -17.72
C CYS A 86 3.21 0.83 -17.93
N HIS A 87 2.23 1.70 -18.14
CA HIS A 87 2.42 3.11 -18.48
C HIS A 87 1.35 4.01 -17.85
N TYR A 88 1.63 5.29 -17.82
CA TYR A 88 0.69 6.30 -17.36
C TYR A 88 -0.52 6.42 -18.30
N THR A 89 -1.72 6.32 -17.76
CA THR A 89 -2.97 6.79 -18.34
C THR A 89 -3.84 7.42 -17.25
N PRO A 90 -4.79 8.31 -17.59
CA PRO A 90 -5.74 8.86 -16.62
C PRO A 90 -6.53 7.77 -15.89
N GLU A 91 -6.89 6.67 -16.57
CA GLU A 91 -7.63 5.54 -16.02
C GLU A 91 -6.78 4.76 -15.01
N ASN A 92 -5.48 4.58 -15.29
CA ASN A 92 -4.55 3.93 -14.37
C ASN A 92 -4.32 4.81 -13.13
N LEU A 93 -4.18 6.12 -13.32
CA LEU A 93 -4.08 7.08 -12.22
C LEU A 93 -5.34 7.07 -11.35
N ARG A 94 -6.53 7.11 -11.97
CA ARG A 94 -7.81 6.98 -11.28
C ARG A 94 -7.87 5.70 -10.44
N SER A 95 -7.50 4.58 -11.03
CA SER A 95 -7.47 3.27 -10.37
C SER A 95 -6.51 3.24 -9.19
N LEU A 96 -5.35 3.88 -9.31
CA LEU A 96 -4.37 4.02 -8.23
C LEU A 96 -4.94 4.85 -7.08
N ILE A 97 -5.53 6.02 -7.36
CA ILE A 97 -6.13 6.88 -6.31
C ILE A 97 -7.22 6.12 -5.57
N LEU A 98 -8.12 5.42 -6.29
CA LEU A 98 -9.15 4.55 -5.70
C LEU A 98 -8.53 3.49 -4.79
N ALA A 99 -7.50 2.77 -5.27
CA ALA A 99 -6.83 1.72 -4.50
C ALA A 99 -6.24 2.25 -3.19
N VAL A 100 -5.58 3.42 -3.23
CA VAL A 100 -4.98 4.04 -2.03
C VAL A 100 -6.05 4.48 -1.04
N CYS A 101 -7.12 5.13 -1.51
CA CYS A 101 -8.23 5.56 -0.65
C CYS A 101 -8.91 4.39 0.04
N GLU A 102 -9.24 3.32 -0.69
CA GLU A 102 -9.87 2.13 -0.11
C GLU A 102 -8.93 1.40 0.85
N PHE A 103 -7.64 1.30 0.49
CA PHE A 103 -6.66 0.66 1.35
C PHE A 103 -6.52 1.37 2.70
N LEU A 104 -6.32 2.70 2.68
CA LEU A 104 -6.20 3.49 3.91
C LEU A 104 -7.49 3.48 4.74
N SER A 105 -8.65 3.59 4.09
CA SER A 105 -9.95 3.52 4.78
C SER A 105 -10.16 2.17 5.46
N ARG A 106 -9.80 1.07 4.80
CA ARG A 106 -9.87 -0.27 5.37
C ARG A 106 -8.92 -0.40 6.55
N LEU A 107 -7.66 -0.01 6.38
CA LEU A 107 -6.65 -0.08 7.44
C LEU A 107 -7.06 0.72 8.68
N HIS A 108 -7.61 1.92 8.48
CA HIS A 108 -8.11 2.77 9.57
C HIS A 108 -9.30 2.14 10.32
N ASN A 109 -10.17 1.39 9.61
CA ASN A 109 -11.33 0.76 10.22
C ASN A 109 -11.03 -0.59 10.88
N GLU A 110 -10.03 -1.33 10.38
CA GLU A 110 -9.70 -2.69 10.84
C GLU A 110 -8.63 -2.72 11.94
N CYS A 111 -7.79 -1.68 12.04
CA CYS A 111 -6.75 -1.63 13.08
C CYS A 111 -7.32 -1.05 14.37
N ALA A 112 -7.19 -1.80 15.48
CA ALA A 112 -7.52 -1.29 16.79
C ALA A 112 -6.52 -0.19 17.19
N GLN A 113 -7.01 1.01 17.47
CA GLN A 113 -6.26 2.17 17.97
C GLN A 113 -4.95 2.45 17.18
N PRO A 114 -5.02 3.08 16.01
CA PRO A 114 -3.81 3.50 15.31
C PRO A 114 -3.08 4.57 16.12
N HIS A 115 -1.85 4.26 16.53
CA HIS A 115 -0.96 5.22 17.18
C HIS A 115 -0.10 5.93 16.12
N GLN A 116 0.37 7.12 16.42
CA GLN A 116 1.16 7.97 15.52
C GLN A 116 2.36 7.23 14.89
N GLN A 117 3.02 6.35 15.65
CA GLN A 117 4.16 5.58 15.15
C GLN A 117 3.73 4.56 14.09
N PHE A 118 2.61 3.88 14.28
CA PHE A 118 2.04 2.96 13.28
C PHE A 118 1.67 3.71 12.00
N GLU A 119 0.98 4.85 12.10
CA GLU A 119 0.59 5.68 10.95
C GLU A 119 1.80 6.15 10.17
N SER A 120 2.87 6.60 10.83
CA SER A 120 4.11 7.05 10.18
C SER A 120 4.81 5.92 9.40
N LEU A 121 4.82 4.69 9.93
CA LEU A 121 5.39 3.52 9.24
C LEU A 121 4.57 3.15 8.02
N VAL A 122 3.24 3.11 8.15
CA VAL A 122 2.31 2.85 7.05
C VAL A 122 2.47 3.89 5.95
N GLU A 123 2.48 5.17 6.31
CA GLU A 123 2.69 6.29 5.40
C GLU A 123 3.97 6.12 4.59
N GLY A 124 5.11 5.89 5.27
CA GLY A 124 6.40 5.72 4.62
C GLY A 124 6.41 4.56 3.62
N THR A 125 5.79 3.44 4.00
CA THR A 125 5.73 2.24 3.16
C THR A 125 4.85 2.45 1.93
N ILE A 126 3.65 3.01 2.11
CA ILE A 126 2.71 3.25 1.00
C ILE A 126 3.26 4.29 0.02
N LYS A 127 3.81 5.41 0.52
CA LYS A 127 4.42 6.42 -0.35
C LYS A 127 5.56 5.86 -1.19
N LYS A 128 6.40 4.98 -0.65
CA LYS A 128 7.44 4.30 -1.43
C LYS A 128 6.87 3.45 -2.57
N GLN A 129 5.76 2.76 -2.33
CA GLN A 129 5.11 1.93 -3.36
C GLN A 129 4.45 2.79 -4.45
N ILE A 130 3.74 3.86 -4.07
CA ILE A 130 3.13 4.79 -5.02
C ILE A 130 4.23 5.43 -5.88
N PHE A 131 5.30 5.94 -5.26
CA PHE A 131 6.42 6.54 -5.96
C PHE A 131 7.07 5.58 -6.95
N ALA A 132 7.33 4.33 -6.55
CA ALA A 132 7.93 3.33 -7.43
C ALA A 132 7.04 3.03 -8.63
N LEU A 133 5.72 2.93 -8.44
CA LEU A 133 4.76 2.70 -9.52
C LEU A 133 4.69 3.89 -10.48
N LEU A 134 4.58 5.11 -9.97
CA LEU A 134 4.55 6.33 -10.78
C LEU A 134 5.85 6.52 -11.55
N SER A 135 7.01 6.30 -10.91
CA SER A 135 8.31 6.36 -11.58
C SER A 135 8.38 5.37 -12.73
N HIS A 136 7.94 4.12 -12.52
CA HIS A 136 7.90 3.12 -13.58
C HIS A 136 7.00 3.53 -14.74
N TRP A 137 5.82 4.11 -14.48
CA TRP A 137 4.94 4.61 -15.54
C TRP A 137 5.55 5.78 -16.34
N LEU A 138 6.36 6.60 -15.68
CA LEU A 138 6.99 7.77 -16.29
C LEU A 138 8.34 7.47 -16.98
N GLU A 139 8.96 6.33 -16.71
CA GLU A 139 10.26 5.94 -17.32
C GLU A 139 10.25 5.92 -18.86
N GLN A 140 9.10 5.66 -19.44
CA GLN A 140 8.93 5.64 -20.91
C GLN A 140 8.73 7.05 -21.51
N SER A 141 8.57 8.07 -20.67
CA SER A 141 8.39 9.44 -21.13
C SER A 141 9.72 10.06 -21.57
N LYS A 142 9.71 10.81 -22.69
CA LYS A 142 10.89 11.55 -23.19
C LYS A 142 10.98 12.95 -22.58
N SER A 143 10.58 13.13 -21.33
CA SER A 143 10.59 14.44 -20.66
C SER A 143 12.04 14.91 -20.40
N ARG A 144 12.24 16.23 -20.41
CA ARG A 144 13.48 16.88 -19.97
C ARG A 144 13.54 17.07 -18.46
N ILE A 145 12.41 16.95 -17.77
CA ILE A 145 12.32 17.06 -16.30
C ILE A 145 12.63 15.67 -15.72
N PRO A 146 13.49 15.59 -14.70
CA PRO A 146 13.71 14.33 -13.99
C PRO A 146 12.39 13.75 -13.47
N ILE A 147 12.13 12.47 -13.72
CA ILE A 147 10.86 11.79 -13.40
C ILE A 147 10.56 11.76 -11.89
N GLU A 148 11.59 11.87 -11.08
CA GLU A 148 11.49 11.88 -9.61
C GLU A 148 10.67 13.06 -9.09
N ILE A 149 10.71 14.22 -9.78
CA ILE A 149 9.98 15.43 -9.36
C ILE A 149 8.48 15.22 -9.50
N PRO A 150 7.91 14.94 -10.69
CA PRO A 150 6.48 14.70 -10.84
C PRO A 150 6.00 13.46 -10.08
N ALA A 151 6.79 12.38 -10.02
CA ALA A 151 6.47 11.21 -9.23
C ALA A 151 6.36 11.54 -7.73
N THR A 152 7.26 12.37 -7.20
CA THR A 152 7.20 12.82 -5.81
C THR A 152 5.94 13.66 -5.56
N VAL A 153 5.69 14.69 -6.37
CA VAL A 153 4.52 15.57 -6.22
C VAL A 153 3.22 14.75 -6.26
N ALA A 154 3.07 13.88 -7.26
CA ALA A 154 1.89 13.04 -7.39
C ALA A 154 1.75 12.04 -6.22
N THR A 155 2.86 11.47 -5.73
CA THR A 155 2.86 10.57 -4.56
C THR A 155 2.28 11.27 -3.33
N TRP A 156 2.75 12.49 -3.03
CA TRP A 156 2.28 13.24 -1.88
C TRP A 156 0.82 13.68 -2.05
N ALA A 157 0.42 14.09 -3.26
CA ALA A 157 -0.96 14.45 -3.55
C ALA A 157 -1.90 13.24 -3.37
N ILE A 158 -1.58 12.09 -3.96
CA ILE A 158 -2.38 10.86 -3.86
C ILE A 158 -2.49 10.40 -2.39
N TYR A 159 -1.36 10.34 -1.67
CA TYR A 159 -1.38 9.92 -0.28
C TYR A 159 -2.17 10.91 0.60
N GLY A 160 -1.96 12.23 0.43
CA GLY A 160 -2.66 13.27 1.17
C GLY A 160 -4.17 13.23 0.96
N LEU A 161 -4.62 13.07 -0.29
CA LEU A 161 -6.04 12.91 -0.63
C LEU A 161 -6.65 11.65 -0.01
N ALA A 162 -5.93 10.53 -0.08
CA ALA A 162 -6.41 9.27 0.47
C ALA A 162 -6.44 9.30 2.01
N SER A 163 -5.46 9.91 2.65
CA SER A 163 -5.44 10.15 4.10
C SER A 163 -6.61 11.05 4.52
N PHE A 164 -6.81 12.18 3.85
CA PHE A 164 -7.96 13.06 4.09
C PHE A 164 -9.28 12.30 3.97
N TYR A 165 -9.46 11.53 2.88
CA TYR A 165 -10.67 10.74 2.68
C TYR A 165 -10.88 9.72 3.81
N SER A 166 -9.85 8.96 4.20
CA SER A 166 -9.95 7.90 5.21
C SER A 166 -10.35 8.42 6.60
N HIS A 167 -9.96 9.67 6.94
CA HIS A 167 -10.31 10.31 8.20
C HIS A 167 -11.63 11.11 8.14
N SER A 168 -12.15 11.35 6.94
CA SER A 168 -13.36 12.15 6.74
C SER A 168 -14.63 11.39 7.16
N THR A 169 -15.71 12.16 7.42
CA THR A 169 -17.05 11.60 7.63
C THR A 169 -17.57 10.88 6.38
N LEU A 170 -17.05 11.22 5.19
CA LEU A 170 -17.41 10.58 3.92
C LEU A 170 -17.08 9.09 3.91
N ALA A 171 -15.92 8.71 4.48
CA ALA A 171 -15.49 7.32 4.56
C ALA A 171 -16.26 6.51 5.60
N ARG A 172 -16.89 7.18 6.56
CA ARG A 172 -17.63 6.56 7.69
C ARG A 172 -19.14 6.48 7.44
N ALA A 173 -19.70 7.33 6.58
CA ALA A 173 -21.11 7.39 6.30
C ALA A 173 -21.60 6.20 5.46
N GLY A 174 -22.70 5.58 5.84
CA GLY A 174 -23.40 4.57 5.07
C GLY A 174 -22.83 3.15 5.09
N GLY A 175 -23.59 2.21 4.52
CA GLY A 175 -23.16 0.82 4.29
C GLY A 175 -22.19 0.69 3.10
N ALA A 176 -21.64 -0.50 2.90
CA ALA A 176 -20.65 -0.75 1.81
C ALA A 176 -21.16 -0.37 0.41
N ARG A 177 -22.48 -0.46 0.15
CA ARG A 177 -23.10 -0.05 -1.12
C ARG A 177 -23.14 1.47 -1.33
N GLU A 178 -23.23 2.25 -0.23
CA GLU A 178 -23.32 3.71 -0.28
C GLU A 178 -21.93 4.37 -0.31
N LYS A 179 -20.93 3.71 0.25
CA LYS A 179 -19.54 4.22 0.31
C LYS A 179 -18.87 4.32 -1.06
N ARG A 180 -19.15 3.38 -1.96
CA ARG A 180 -18.50 3.31 -3.27
C ARG A 180 -18.83 4.51 -4.17
N PRO A 181 -20.10 4.92 -4.38
CA PRO A 181 -20.42 6.11 -5.16
C PRO A 181 -19.82 7.40 -4.60
N VAL A 182 -19.73 7.52 -3.27
CA VAL A 182 -19.13 8.69 -2.60
C VAL A 182 -17.63 8.74 -2.87
N LEU A 183 -16.94 7.60 -2.77
CA LEU A 183 -15.52 7.51 -3.09
C LEU A 183 -15.24 7.78 -4.57
N GLU A 184 -16.03 7.20 -5.47
CA GLU A 184 -15.89 7.42 -6.91
C GLU A 184 -16.04 8.90 -7.26
N LYS A 185 -17.04 9.58 -6.71
CA LYS A 185 -17.22 11.02 -6.87
C LYS A 185 -16.03 11.82 -6.33
N PHE A 186 -15.56 11.50 -5.14
CA PHE A 186 -14.37 12.14 -4.55
C PHE A 186 -13.14 11.99 -5.45
N VAL A 187 -12.94 10.81 -6.03
CA VAL A 187 -11.80 10.54 -6.92
C VAL A 187 -11.96 11.27 -8.25
N GLU A 188 -13.17 11.37 -8.82
CA GLU A 188 -13.39 12.16 -10.04
C GLU A 188 -13.07 13.65 -9.85
N GLU A 189 -13.39 14.20 -8.67
CA GLU A 189 -13.06 15.59 -8.34
C GLU A 189 -11.56 15.79 -8.08
N ALA A 190 -10.87 14.79 -7.51
CA ALA A 190 -9.45 14.83 -7.19
C ALA A 190 -8.53 14.54 -8.40
N LEU A 191 -8.99 13.72 -9.34
CA LEU A 191 -8.19 13.23 -10.46
C LEU A 191 -7.55 14.35 -11.29
N PRO A 192 -8.26 15.42 -11.72
CA PRO A 192 -7.63 16.49 -12.50
C PRO A 192 -6.51 17.21 -11.75
N LEU A 193 -6.65 17.36 -10.42
CA LEU A 193 -5.66 18.04 -9.58
C LEU A 193 -4.34 17.28 -9.48
N VAL A 194 -4.40 15.95 -9.53
CA VAL A 194 -3.21 15.08 -9.54
C VAL A 194 -2.67 14.95 -10.96
N ALA A 195 -3.55 14.78 -11.96
CA ALA A 195 -3.21 14.54 -13.35
C ALA A 195 -2.41 15.69 -13.96
N VAL A 196 -2.72 16.95 -13.63
CA VAL A 196 -2.04 18.14 -14.20
C VAL A 196 -0.51 18.07 -14.03
N ASN A 197 -0.01 17.41 -12.99
CA ASN A 197 1.41 17.25 -12.76
C ASN A 197 2.05 16.14 -13.61
N LEU A 198 1.24 15.28 -14.22
CA LEU A 198 1.67 14.08 -14.94
C LEU A 198 1.36 14.16 -16.44
N GLU A 199 0.35 14.92 -16.87
CA GLU A 199 -0.11 15.00 -18.26
C GLU A 199 0.97 15.47 -19.24
N GLN A 200 1.83 16.39 -18.83
CA GLN A 200 2.96 16.83 -19.64
C GLN A 200 3.94 15.71 -20.00
N PHE A 201 3.87 14.57 -19.29
CA PHE A 201 4.69 13.39 -19.54
C PHE A 201 3.95 12.33 -20.36
N ALA A 202 2.60 12.36 -20.39
CA ALA A 202 1.76 11.44 -21.15
C ALA A 202 1.69 11.76 -22.66
N GLN A 203 1.85 13.04 -23.04
CA GLN A 203 1.61 13.52 -24.40
C GLN A 203 2.73 13.24 -25.43
N ARG A 204 3.71 12.39 -25.13
CA ARG A 204 4.88 12.16 -25.99
C ARG A 204 5.18 10.67 -26.25
N VAL A 205 4.15 9.87 -26.43
CA VAL A 205 4.28 8.51 -27.01
C VAL A 205 3.99 8.60 -28.52
#